data_0324c71a2c325d300c2308c7533ade7e
#
_entry.id   0324c71a2c325d300c2308c7533ade7e
#
_cell.length_a   1.000
_cell.length_b   1.000
_cell.length_c   1.000
_cell.angle_alpha   90.00
_cell.angle_beta   90.00
_cell.angle_gamma   90.00
#
_symmetry.space_group_name_H-M   'P 1'
#
loop_
_entity.id
_entity.type
_entity.pdbx_description
1 polymer ?
#
loop_
_entity_poly.entity_id
_entity_poly.type
_entity_poly.pdbx_seq_one_letter_code
_entity_poly.pdbx_strand_id
1 'polypeptide(L)'
;RQMKRLFFIAVAAFAAVLTLSSCKASREADPDFWLGADISWVTEMEASGHKFYGRSGEEMECTALMKDLGLNAVRLRVWVDPSAHGDWCNKEDLLVKCLRAKNLGMAIMVDFHYSDWWADPAKQNIPSSWSGHSYEQMKEDLAAHTIEVLQYLKDNGVDPKWIQVGNETRNGFLWSVKSNEFGWPELDENGNTTIIESMGHAERNPEQYAGLFAAGYDACKSVFPESIVMVHLDNGFDQELYDWNLGVLQAGGARWDMIGMSLYPYWAMDGGFRDDAETTITDCIANIRHVSEKFGCDVMIVETGFLVDESDPEVLEEGRRQLARVIRESINETGGRCKGVFYWEPECKPSQYKLGAFTEDGCPTVIMDAFSDWSE
;
A
#
# COMPACT_ATOMS: atom_id res chain seq x y z
N ARG A 1 15.09 94.42 3.49
CA ARG A 1 14.80 94.55 2.09
C ARG A 1 14.89 93.14 1.48
N GLN A 2 13.77 92.61 1.17
CA GLN A 2 13.47 91.32 0.60
C GLN A 2 14.00 90.08 1.36
N MET A 3 13.12 89.56 2.20
CA MET A 3 13.20 88.22 2.81
C MET A 3 12.85 87.19 1.74
N LYS A 4 13.77 86.25 1.52
CA LYS A 4 13.47 85.05 0.77
C LYS A 4 13.01 83.96 1.78
N ARG A 5 11.76 83.58 1.65
CA ARG A 5 11.19 82.44 2.38
C ARG A 5 11.74 81.14 1.77
N LEU A 6 12.42 80.33 2.56
CA LEU A 6 12.76 78.94 2.24
C LEU A 6 11.58 78.07 2.65
N PHE A 7 11.01 77.36 1.66
CA PHE A 7 10.11 76.26 1.86
C PHE A 7 10.90 74.99 2.13
N PHE A 8 10.77 74.39 3.32
CA PHE A 8 11.21 73.04 3.60
C PHE A 8 10.09 72.08 3.19
N ILE A 9 10.34 71.23 2.20
CA ILE A 9 9.47 70.09 1.84
C ILE A 9 10.01 68.91 2.62
N ALA A 10 9.23 68.48 3.65
CA ALA A 10 9.49 67.24 4.37
C ALA A 10 8.95 66.06 3.51
N VAL A 11 9.84 65.25 2.95
CA VAL A 11 9.49 63.97 2.33
C VAL A 11 9.41 62.94 3.42
N ALA A 12 8.21 62.53 3.81
CA ALA A 12 8.00 61.38 4.67
C ALA A 12 8.07 60.09 3.85
N ALA A 13 9.22 59.37 4.02
CA ALA A 13 9.34 58.02 3.46
C ALA A 13 8.55 57.05 4.32
N PHE A 14 7.43 56.55 3.80
CA PHE A 14 6.68 55.45 4.40
C PHE A 14 7.39 54.15 3.99
N ALA A 15 8.18 53.57 4.88
CA ALA A 15 8.71 52.21 4.74
C ALA A 15 7.59 51.22 5.09
N ALA A 16 6.91 50.67 4.09
CA ALA A 16 6.02 49.54 4.26
C ALA A 16 6.85 48.28 4.54
N VAL A 17 6.93 47.88 5.80
CA VAL A 17 7.45 46.56 6.18
C VAL A 17 6.40 45.54 5.83
N LEU A 18 6.55 44.89 4.67
CA LEU A 18 5.84 43.65 4.33
C LEU A 18 6.36 42.53 5.24
N THR A 19 5.71 42.32 6.36
CA THR A 19 5.86 41.07 7.12
C THR A 19 5.21 39.97 6.28
N LEU A 20 6.04 39.22 5.55
CA LEU A 20 5.65 37.91 5.03
C LEU A 20 5.42 37.00 6.22
N SER A 21 4.18 36.97 6.69
CA SER A 21 3.68 35.95 7.62
C SER A 21 3.67 34.64 6.83
N SER A 22 4.75 33.89 6.91
CA SER A 22 4.78 32.50 6.51
C SER A 22 3.78 31.77 7.39
N CYS A 23 2.53 31.64 6.93
CA CYS A 23 1.64 30.62 7.44
C CYS A 23 2.27 29.27 7.12
N LYS A 24 3.11 28.76 8.01
CA LYS A 24 3.26 27.32 8.15
C LYS A 24 1.85 26.83 8.50
N ALA A 25 1.16 26.23 7.51
CA ALA A 25 0.02 25.40 7.82
C ALA A 25 0.49 24.44 8.90
N SER A 26 -0.09 24.52 10.09
CA SER A 26 0.13 23.53 11.13
C SER A 26 -0.35 22.22 10.52
N ARG A 27 0.59 21.30 10.21
CA ARG A 27 0.24 19.93 9.87
C ARG A 27 -0.62 19.45 11.05
N GLU A 28 -1.86 19.06 10.77
CA GLU A 28 -2.65 18.35 11.78
C GLU A 28 -1.81 17.17 12.26
N ALA A 29 -1.83 16.91 13.57
CA ALA A 29 -1.12 15.79 14.14
C ALA A 29 -1.64 14.50 13.47
N ASP A 30 -0.73 13.60 13.08
CA ASP A 30 -1.12 12.30 12.56
C ASP A 30 -2.05 11.59 13.56
N PRO A 31 -3.07 10.87 13.09
CA PRO A 31 -3.87 10.04 13.96
C PRO A 31 -3.00 8.93 14.58
N ASP A 32 -3.39 8.45 15.74
CA ASP A 32 -2.68 7.36 16.41
C ASP A 32 -2.78 6.04 15.63
N PHE A 33 -3.85 5.90 14.81
CA PHE A 33 -4.13 4.70 14.03
C PHE A 33 -4.72 5.03 12.65
N TRP A 34 -4.29 4.33 11.61
CA TRP A 34 -4.71 4.56 10.24
C TRP A 34 -5.72 3.52 9.77
N LEU A 35 -6.82 3.99 9.20
CA LEU A 35 -7.82 3.19 8.55
C LEU A 35 -7.75 3.45 7.05
N GLY A 36 -7.41 2.46 6.26
CA GLY A 36 -7.15 2.65 4.85
C GLY A 36 -7.76 1.59 3.94
N ALA A 37 -7.65 1.85 2.65
CA ALA A 37 -7.96 0.88 1.60
C ALA A 37 -6.93 0.96 0.47
N ASP A 38 -6.60 -0.19 -0.12
CA ASP A 38 -6.04 -0.22 -1.47
C ASP A 38 -7.20 -0.08 -2.45
N ILE A 39 -7.16 0.94 -3.31
CA ILE A 39 -8.17 1.23 -4.32
C ILE A 39 -7.52 1.38 -5.70
N SER A 40 -6.52 0.57 -5.97
CA SER A 40 -5.73 0.68 -7.19
C SER A 40 -6.52 0.37 -8.46
N TRP A 41 -7.61 -0.41 -8.38
CA TRP A 41 -8.49 -0.72 -9.51
C TRP A 41 -9.45 0.41 -9.91
N VAL A 42 -9.61 1.43 -9.06
CA VAL A 42 -10.67 2.43 -9.22
C VAL A 42 -10.72 3.07 -10.61
N THR A 43 -9.59 3.48 -11.16
CA THR A 43 -9.51 4.15 -12.48
C THR A 43 -9.89 3.22 -13.64
N GLU A 44 -9.49 1.95 -13.59
CA GLU A 44 -9.85 0.92 -14.54
C GLU A 44 -11.36 0.62 -14.48
N MET A 45 -11.91 0.49 -13.29
CA MET A 45 -13.34 0.27 -13.08
C MET A 45 -14.18 1.43 -13.60
N GLU A 46 -13.80 2.67 -13.28
CA GLU A 46 -14.47 3.87 -13.79
C GLU A 46 -14.40 3.97 -15.33
N ALA A 47 -13.25 3.67 -15.92
CA ALA A 47 -13.10 3.64 -17.39
C ALA A 47 -13.97 2.58 -18.04
N SER A 48 -14.27 1.49 -17.35
CA SER A 48 -15.22 0.45 -17.81
C SER A 48 -16.69 0.86 -17.61
N GLY A 49 -16.95 2.06 -17.05
CA GLY A 49 -18.28 2.59 -16.81
C GLY A 49 -18.88 2.19 -15.46
N HIS A 50 -18.11 1.58 -14.56
CA HIS A 50 -18.56 1.28 -13.21
C HIS A 50 -18.72 2.57 -12.41
N LYS A 51 -19.74 2.61 -11.56
CA LYS A 51 -20.07 3.75 -10.71
C LYS A 51 -20.15 3.31 -9.26
N PHE A 52 -19.89 4.24 -8.37
CA PHE A 52 -19.93 4.01 -6.93
C PHE A 52 -21.03 4.86 -6.31
N TYR A 53 -21.67 4.35 -5.27
CA TYR A 53 -22.78 5.00 -4.61
C TYR A 53 -22.60 5.03 -3.10
N GLY A 54 -22.92 6.18 -2.50
CA GLY A 54 -22.98 6.32 -1.06
C GLY A 54 -24.15 5.58 -0.44
N ARG A 55 -24.23 5.58 0.90
CA ARG A 55 -25.28 4.88 1.67
C ARG A 55 -26.70 5.36 1.35
N SER A 56 -26.88 6.61 0.94
CA SER A 56 -28.16 7.18 0.54
C SER A 56 -28.49 7.00 -0.96
N GLY A 57 -27.62 6.32 -1.70
CA GLY A 57 -27.79 5.99 -3.12
C GLY A 57 -27.34 7.10 -4.09
N GLU A 58 -26.66 8.14 -3.63
CA GLU A 58 -26.04 9.14 -4.47
C GLU A 58 -24.76 8.61 -5.14
N GLU A 59 -24.57 8.95 -6.41
CA GLU A 59 -23.32 8.64 -7.11
C GLU A 59 -22.17 9.46 -6.51
N MET A 60 -21.08 8.81 -6.16
CA MET A 60 -19.90 9.42 -5.57
C MET A 60 -18.60 8.96 -6.29
N GLU A 61 -17.58 9.81 -6.27
CA GLU A 61 -16.22 9.40 -6.62
C GLU A 61 -15.68 8.45 -5.53
N CYS A 62 -15.03 7.36 -5.94
CA CYS A 62 -14.69 6.26 -5.02
C CYS A 62 -13.78 6.70 -3.87
N THR A 63 -12.75 7.53 -4.12
CA THR A 63 -11.84 7.99 -3.06
C THR A 63 -12.58 8.87 -2.04
N ALA A 64 -13.52 9.69 -2.51
CA ALA A 64 -14.37 10.50 -1.63
C ALA A 64 -15.32 9.62 -0.81
N LEU A 65 -15.86 8.56 -1.42
CA LEU A 65 -16.68 7.57 -0.73
C LEU A 65 -15.90 6.84 0.36
N MET A 66 -14.65 6.43 0.09
CA MET A 66 -13.80 5.83 1.13
C MET A 66 -13.62 6.76 2.33
N LYS A 67 -13.39 8.05 2.08
CA LYS A 67 -13.30 9.03 3.16
C LYS A 67 -14.61 9.18 3.93
N ASP A 68 -15.75 9.21 3.24
CA ASP A 68 -17.08 9.27 3.86
C ASP A 68 -17.38 8.05 4.74
N LEU A 69 -16.87 6.88 4.37
CA LEU A 69 -16.94 5.62 5.13
C LEU A 69 -15.97 5.58 6.34
N GLY A 70 -15.20 6.64 6.59
CA GLY A 70 -14.32 6.75 7.76
C GLY A 70 -12.85 6.43 7.52
N LEU A 71 -12.44 6.17 6.27
CA LEU A 71 -11.04 5.90 5.96
C LEU A 71 -10.25 7.21 5.84
N ASN A 72 -8.99 7.18 6.25
CA ASN A 72 -8.10 8.35 6.26
C ASN A 72 -6.80 8.14 5.46
N ALA A 73 -6.65 6.98 4.83
CA ALA A 73 -5.48 6.63 4.02
C ALA A 73 -5.86 5.77 2.81
N VAL A 74 -5.03 5.81 1.77
CA VAL A 74 -5.11 4.92 0.62
C VAL A 74 -3.77 4.24 0.36
N ARG A 75 -3.81 3.02 -0.13
CA ARG A 75 -2.68 2.26 -0.68
C ARG A 75 -2.88 2.12 -2.17
N LEU A 76 -1.82 2.37 -2.96
CA LEU A 76 -1.88 2.43 -4.41
C LEU A 76 -0.66 1.73 -4.99
N ARG A 77 -0.88 0.66 -5.77
CA ARG A 77 0.18 -0.09 -6.43
C ARG A 77 0.70 0.60 -7.67
N VAL A 78 1.94 0.30 -8.02
CA VAL A 78 2.56 0.70 -9.28
C VAL A 78 3.31 -0.48 -9.88
N TRP A 79 3.13 -0.68 -11.20
CA TRP A 79 3.83 -1.64 -12.03
C TRP A 79 4.91 -0.96 -12.86
N VAL A 80 5.83 -1.75 -13.45
CA VAL A 80 6.95 -1.20 -14.24
C VAL A 80 6.50 -0.84 -15.65
N ASP A 81 5.96 -1.79 -16.40
CA ASP A 81 5.41 -1.57 -17.75
C ASP A 81 4.12 -2.36 -17.96
N PRO A 82 2.96 -1.81 -17.49
CA PRO A 82 1.67 -2.47 -17.68
C PRO A 82 1.04 -2.24 -19.04
N SER A 83 1.79 -1.81 -20.07
CA SER A 83 1.25 -1.48 -21.40
C SER A 83 0.49 -2.62 -22.08
N ALA A 84 0.90 -3.88 -21.80
CA ALA A 84 0.16 -5.06 -22.27
C ALA A 84 -1.21 -5.24 -21.58
N HIS A 85 -1.47 -4.51 -20.51
CA HIS A 85 -2.66 -4.62 -19.66
C HIS A 85 -3.44 -3.28 -19.55
N GLY A 86 -3.29 -2.40 -20.55
CA GLY A 86 -4.07 -1.16 -20.67
C GLY A 86 -3.52 0.02 -19.90
N ASP A 87 -2.25 -0.01 -19.51
CA ASP A 87 -1.52 1.06 -18.79
C ASP A 87 -2.05 1.39 -17.38
N TRP A 88 -2.97 0.58 -16.85
CA TRP A 88 -3.42 0.75 -15.47
C TRP A 88 -2.29 0.51 -14.48
N CYS A 89 -2.25 1.28 -13.41
CA CYS A 89 -1.19 1.23 -12.39
C CYS A 89 0.23 1.55 -12.92
N ASN A 90 0.37 2.26 -14.04
CA ASN A 90 1.60 2.95 -14.39
C ASN A 90 1.75 4.22 -13.52
N LYS A 91 2.86 4.96 -13.64
CA LYS A 91 3.11 6.15 -12.81
C LYS A 91 2.12 7.30 -13.07
N GLU A 92 1.58 7.41 -14.29
CA GLU A 92 0.59 8.43 -14.67
C GLU A 92 -0.76 8.14 -14.01
N ASP A 93 -1.22 6.90 -14.06
CA ASP A 93 -2.45 6.45 -13.41
C ASP A 93 -2.31 6.49 -11.87
N LEU A 94 -1.16 6.10 -11.34
CA LEU A 94 -0.84 6.27 -9.92
C LEU A 94 -0.99 7.74 -9.48
N LEU A 95 -0.44 8.68 -10.27
CA LEU A 95 -0.53 10.12 -9.96
C LEU A 95 -1.98 10.59 -9.88
N VAL A 96 -2.85 10.16 -10.81
CA VAL A 96 -4.28 10.52 -10.79
C VAL A 96 -4.92 10.13 -9.46
N LYS A 97 -4.72 8.90 -9.02
CA LYS A 97 -5.24 8.37 -7.73
C LYS A 97 -4.64 9.08 -6.52
N CYS A 98 -3.32 9.32 -6.54
CA CYS A 98 -2.65 10.08 -5.49
C CYS A 98 -3.18 11.51 -5.34
N LEU A 99 -3.45 12.20 -6.45
CA LEU A 99 -3.99 13.57 -6.41
C LEU A 99 -5.42 13.60 -5.86
N ARG A 100 -6.26 12.60 -6.16
CA ARG A 100 -7.60 12.46 -5.54
C ARG A 100 -7.48 12.34 -4.01
N ALA A 101 -6.66 11.42 -3.53
CA ALA A 101 -6.42 11.21 -2.10
C ALA A 101 -5.85 12.47 -1.42
N LYS A 102 -4.83 13.10 -2.03
CA LYS A 102 -4.24 14.33 -1.52
C LYS A 102 -5.26 15.46 -1.38
N ASN A 103 -6.11 15.67 -2.40
CA ASN A 103 -7.13 16.72 -2.39
C ASN A 103 -8.17 16.52 -1.29
N LEU A 104 -8.36 15.27 -0.85
CA LEU A 104 -9.22 14.90 0.28
C LEU A 104 -8.49 14.89 1.62
N GLY A 105 -7.18 15.17 1.65
CA GLY A 105 -6.38 15.13 2.88
C GLY A 105 -6.15 13.73 3.42
N MET A 106 -6.23 12.68 2.58
CA MET A 106 -5.92 11.32 2.95
C MET A 106 -4.42 11.05 2.82
N ALA A 107 -3.87 10.25 3.73
CA ALA A 107 -2.48 9.78 3.62
C ALA A 107 -2.33 8.77 2.48
N ILE A 108 -1.13 8.70 1.90
CA ILE A 108 -0.86 7.88 0.72
C ILE A 108 0.24 6.88 1.02
N MET A 109 0.00 5.61 0.69
CA MET A 109 0.99 4.55 0.60
C MET A 109 1.18 4.19 -0.86
N VAL A 110 2.43 4.15 -1.33
CA VAL A 110 2.78 3.68 -2.68
C VAL A 110 3.34 2.27 -2.56
N ASP A 111 2.78 1.34 -3.32
CA ASP A 111 3.15 -0.07 -3.33
C ASP A 111 3.83 -0.44 -4.66
N PHE A 112 5.15 -0.67 -4.60
CA PHE A 112 5.93 -1.10 -5.76
C PHE A 112 5.86 -2.60 -5.96
N HIS A 113 5.25 -3.05 -7.05
CA HIS A 113 5.21 -4.46 -7.41
C HIS A 113 6.46 -4.95 -8.17
N TYR A 114 7.36 -4.12 -8.63
CA TYR A 114 8.55 -4.45 -9.43
C TYR A 114 8.33 -5.56 -10.45
N SER A 115 7.22 -5.50 -11.16
CA SER A 115 6.78 -6.41 -12.21
C SER A 115 5.92 -5.63 -13.21
N ASP A 116 5.73 -6.16 -14.41
CA ASP A 116 4.84 -5.54 -15.41
C ASP A 116 3.35 -5.82 -15.11
N TRP A 117 3.09 -6.76 -14.21
CA TRP A 117 1.76 -7.21 -13.78
C TRP A 117 1.78 -7.65 -12.33
N TRP A 118 0.78 -8.39 -11.87
CA TRP A 118 0.66 -8.85 -10.49
C TRP A 118 1.92 -9.53 -9.97
N ALA A 119 2.42 -9.04 -8.84
CA ALA A 119 3.41 -9.68 -8.01
C ALA A 119 2.73 -10.15 -6.71
N ASP A 120 2.83 -11.43 -6.40
CA ASP A 120 2.23 -12.10 -5.24
C ASP A 120 3.09 -13.31 -4.83
N PRO A 121 2.76 -14.04 -3.76
CA PRO A 121 3.58 -15.16 -3.30
C PRO A 121 3.79 -16.29 -4.31
N ALA A 122 2.91 -16.41 -5.33
CA ALA A 122 3.03 -17.43 -6.37
C ALA A 122 3.91 -17.00 -7.55
N LYS A 123 4.10 -15.70 -7.74
CA LYS A 123 4.90 -15.12 -8.82
C LYS A 123 5.40 -13.73 -8.47
N GLN A 124 6.64 -13.45 -8.85
CA GLN A 124 7.32 -12.15 -8.68
C GLN A 124 8.09 -11.81 -9.96
N ASN A 125 7.40 -11.96 -11.10
CA ASN A 125 8.04 -11.97 -12.41
C ASN A 125 8.86 -10.71 -12.67
N ILE A 126 10.11 -10.91 -13.05
CA ILE A 126 11.01 -9.84 -13.49
C ILE A 126 10.37 -9.10 -14.65
N PRO A 127 10.35 -7.75 -14.65
CA PRO A 127 9.86 -6.98 -15.79
C PRO A 127 10.53 -7.37 -17.09
N SER A 128 9.76 -7.41 -18.17
CA SER A 128 10.25 -7.85 -19.49
C SER A 128 11.47 -7.07 -19.95
N SER A 129 11.51 -5.76 -19.66
CA SER A 129 12.63 -4.88 -20.01
C SER A 129 13.90 -5.14 -19.18
N TRP A 130 13.80 -5.86 -18.04
CA TRP A 130 14.93 -6.20 -17.16
C TRP A 130 15.36 -7.65 -17.31
N SER A 131 14.65 -8.45 -18.13
CA SER A 131 14.97 -9.86 -18.33
C SER A 131 16.38 -10.04 -18.87
N GLY A 132 17.13 -11.00 -18.29
CA GLY A 132 18.50 -11.29 -18.68
C GLY A 132 19.56 -10.29 -18.19
N HIS A 133 19.17 -9.27 -17.43
CA HIS A 133 20.12 -8.35 -16.82
C HIS A 133 20.91 -9.05 -15.69
N SER A 134 22.16 -8.60 -15.47
CA SER A 134 22.96 -9.05 -14.34
C SER A 134 22.38 -8.51 -13.03
N TYR A 135 22.83 -9.09 -11.90
CA TYR A 135 22.40 -8.60 -10.57
C TYR A 135 22.68 -7.11 -10.36
N GLU A 136 23.84 -6.61 -10.79
CA GLU A 136 24.17 -5.18 -10.65
C GLU A 136 23.25 -4.30 -11.52
N GLN A 137 22.97 -4.73 -12.77
CA GLN A 137 22.01 -4.04 -13.62
C GLN A 137 20.60 -4.07 -13.04
N MET A 138 20.16 -5.20 -12.45
CA MET A 138 18.86 -5.33 -11.82
C MET A 138 18.69 -4.36 -10.63
N LYS A 139 19.74 -4.16 -9.83
CA LYS A 139 19.73 -3.15 -8.76
C LYS A 139 19.62 -1.72 -9.32
N GLU A 140 20.32 -1.44 -10.41
CA GLU A 140 20.26 -0.14 -11.09
C GLU A 140 18.86 0.10 -11.67
N ASP A 141 18.26 -0.89 -12.34
CA ASP A 141 16.92 -0.80 -12.93
C ASP A 141 15.86 -0.56 -11.86
N LEU A 142 15.91 -1.33 -10.77
CA LEU A 142 15.00 -1.20 -9.64
C LEU A 142 15.12 0.20 -9.00
N ALA A 143 16.32 0.65 -8.75
CA ALA A 143 16.56 1.98 -8.17
C ALA A 143 16.11 3.10 -9.12
N ALA A 144 16.42 2.98 -10.41
CA ALA A 144 16.01 3.95 -11.43
C ALA A 144 14.49 4.06 -11.55
N HIS A 145 13.78 2.94 -11.63
CA HIS A 145 12.32 2.91 -11.66
C HIS A 145 11.71 3.53 -10.39
N THR A 146 12.23 3.16 -9.22
CA THR A 146 11.76 3.71 -7.93
C THR A 146 11.93 5.23 -7.89
N ILE A 147 13.11 5.73 -8.27
CA ILE A 147 13.41 7.17 -8.30
C ILE A 147 12.51 7.87 -9.32
N GLU A 148 12.33 7.30 -10.52
CA GLU A 148 11.51 7.89 -11.57
C GLU A 148 10.08 8.09 -11.10
N VAL A 149 9.44 7.05 -10.56
CA VAL A 149 8.06 7.11 -10.06
C VAL A 149 7.93 8.11 -8.92
N LEU A 150 8.81 8.03 -7.92
CA LEU A 150 8.74 8.91 -6.75
C LEU A 150 9.07 10.36 -7.09
N GLN A 151 10.03 10.62 -7.98
CA GLN A 151 10.32 11.97 -8.44
C GLN A 151 9.15 12.56 -9.23
N TYR A 152 8.50 11.74 -10.07
CA TYR A 152 7.30 12.16 -10.80
C TYR A 152 6.17 12.55 -9.84
N LEU A 153 5.93 11.79 -8.78
CA LEU A 153 4.98 12.16 -7.73
C LEU A 153 5.37 13.47 -7.03
N LYS A 154 6.65 13.61 -6.66
CA LYS A 154 7.19 14.80 -5.98
C LYS A 154 7.05 16.06 -6.82
N ASP A 155 7.37 15.99 -8.11
CA ASP A 155 7.28 17.10 -9.05
C ASP A 155 5.83 17.58 -9.24
N ASN A 156 4.86 16.67 -9.01
CA ASN A 156 3.42 16.96 -9.02
C ASN A 156 2.86 17.25 -7.61
N GLY A 157 3.75 17.45 -6.63
CA GLY A 157 3.39 17.86 -5.29
C GLY A 157 2.72 16.77 -4.44
N VAL A 158 2.90 15.50 -4.78
CA VAL A 158 2.48 14.34 -3.96
C VAL A 158 3.63 13.94 -3.05
N ASP A 159 3.32 13.72 -1.78
CA ASP A 159 4.27 13.35 -0.73
C ASP A 159 3.74 12.07 -0.03
N PRO A 160 4.12 10.87 -0.47
CA PRO A 160 3.65 9.63 0.13
C PRO A 160 4.19 9.47 1.54
N LYS A 161 3.32 9.10 2.48
CA LYS A 161 3.70 8.83 3.86
C LYS A 161 4.46 7.52 4.00
N TRP A 162 4.01 6.49 3.26
CA TRP A 162 4.64 5.17 3.22
C TRP A 162 4.98 4.77 1.80
N ILE A 163 6.07 4.03 1.68
CA ILE A 163 6.53 3.47 0.40
C ILE A 163 6.88 2.00 0.66
N GLN A 164 6.20 1.10 -0.02
CA GLN A 164 6.37 -0.33 0.09
C GLN A 164 7.32 -0.82 -1.01
N VAL A 165 8.40 -1.49 -0.62
CA VAL A 165 9.41 -2.06 -1.52
C VAL A 165 9.11 -3.53 -1.76
N GLY A 166 8.47 -3.83 -2.88
CA GLY A 166 7.96 -5.16 -3.22
C GLY A 166 6.60 -5.47 -2.56
N ASN A 167 5.82 -6.33 -3.15
CA ASN A 167 4.52 -6.81 -2.67
C ASN A 167 4.57 -8.27 -2.29
N GLU A 168 4.16 -8.61 -1.05
CA GLU A 168 4.08 -9.99 -0.53
C GLU A 168 5.33 -10.84 -0.80
N THR A 169 6.47 -10.34 -0.38
CA THR A 169 7.80 -10.85 -0.74
C THR A 169 8.27 -12.03 0.11
N ARG A 170 7.34 -12.96 0.53
CA ARG A 170 7.73 -14.11 1.36
C ARG A 170 8.88 -14.92 0.75
N ASN A 171 8.88 -15.09 -0.55
CA ASN A 171 9.90 -15.81 -1.31
C ASN A 171 10.90 -14.86 -2.00
N GLY A 172 10.96 -13.59 -1.56
CA GLY A 172 11.69 -12.53 -2.25
C GLY A 172 10.88 -11.90 -3.39
N PHE A 173 11.52 -11.14 -4.26
CA PHE A 173 10.93 -10.50 -5.45
C PHE A 173 11.96 -10.47 -6.59
N LEU A 174 11.53 -10.12 -7.79
CA LEU A 174 12.37 -10.20 -9.00
C LEU A 174 12.92 -11.61 -9.23
N TRP A 175 11.99 -12.57 -9.27
CA TRP A 175 12.19 -13.93 -9.73
C TRP A 175 11.01 -14.34 -10.59
N SER A 176 11.24 -15.14 -11.64
CA SER A 176 10.22 -15.44 -12.64
C SER A 176 9.84 -16.92 -12.62
N VAL A 177 8.55 -17.19 -12.82
CA VAL A 177 8.02 -18.54 -13.06
C VAL A 177 7.65 -18.70 -14.52
N LYS A 178 7.62 -19.95 -14.97
CA LYS A 178 6.99 -20.29 -16.25
C LYS A 178 5.52 -19.90 -16.17
N SER A 179 5.08 -19.01 -17.05
CA SER A 179 3.72 -18.48 -17.06
C SER A 179 3.06 -18.69 -18.44
N ASN A 180 1.73 -18.77 -18.43
CA ASN A 180 0.93 -18.75 -19.65
C ASN A 180 0.91 -17.33 -20.28
N GLU A 181 0.22 -17.19 -21.41
CA GLU A 181 0.09 -15.93 -22.15
C GLU A 181 -0.56 -14.79 -21.35
N PHE A 182 -1.28 -15.11 -20.26
CA PHE A 182 -1.92 -14.14 -19.37
C PHE A 182 -1.07 -13.80 -18.12
N GLY A 183 0.18 -14.31 -18.03
CA GLY A 183 1.07 -14.09 -16.88
C GLY A 183 0.77 -14.96 -15.65
N TRP A 184 -0.17 -15.91 -15.74
CA TRP A 184 -0.44 -16.84 -14.63
C TRP A 184 0.55 -18.00 -14.64
N PRO A 185 1.03 -18.44 -13.44
CA PRO A 185 1.94 -19.57 -13.35
C PRO A 185 1.38 -20.83 -14.01
N GLU A 186 2.19 -21.49 -14.82
CA GLU A 186 1.92 -22.84 -15.29
C GLU A 186 2.37 -23.84 -14.22
N LEU A 187 1.45 -24.70 -13.80
CA LEU A 187 1.75 -25.76 -12.84
C LEU A 187 2.25 -27.01 -13.56
N ASP A 188 3.22 -27.69 -12.94
CA ASP A 188 3.67 -29.02 -13.40
C ASP A 188 2.64 -30.10 -13.07
N GLU A 189 2.93 -31.36 -13.40
CA GLU A 189 2.05 -32.52 -13.14
C GLU A 189 1.78 -32.76 -11.64
N ASN A 190 2.60 -32.17 -10.74
CA ASN A 190 2.46 -32.27 -9.29
C ASN A 190 1.82 -31.01 -8.69
N GLY A 191 1.40 -30.04 -9.51
CA GLY A 191 0.80 -28.79 -9.07
C GLY A 191 1.81 -27.73 -8.61
N ASN A 192 3.11 -27.87 -8.93
CA ASN A 192 4.13 -26.92 -8.56
C ASN A 192 4.44 -25.92 -9.67
N THR A 193 4.84 -24.71 -9.32
CA THR A 193 5.37 -23.71 -10.25
C THR A 193 6.82 -24.03 -10.63
N THR A 194 7.19 -23.73 -11.88
CA THR A 194 8.59 -23.86 -12.34
C THR A 194 9.25 -22.49 -12.32
N ILE A 195 10.26 -22.30 -11.45
CA ILE A 195 11.07 -21.09 -11.42
C ILE A 195 12.07 -21.12 -12.57
N ILE A 196 11.99 -20.13 -13.47
CA ILE A 196 12.86 -19.99 -14.64
C ILE A 196 13.98 -18.96 -14.45
N GLU A 197 13.76 -17.95 -13.61
CA GLU A 197 14.76 -17.00 -13.15
C GLU A 197 14.62 -16.82 -11.63
N SER A 198 15.72 -16.82 -10.88
CA SER A 198 15.66 -16.85 -9.41
C SER A 198 16.46 -15.71 -8.74
N MET A 199 16.74 -14.62 -9.44
CA MET A 199 17.70 -13.60 -8.98
C MET A 199 17.42 -13.11 -7.57
N GLY A 200 16.24 -12.59 -7.31
CA GLY A 200 15.85 -12.09 -5.98
C GLY A 200 15.04 -13.09 -5.15
N HIS A 201 15.12 -14.41 -5.44
CA HIS A 201 14.41 -15.42 -4.68
C HIS A 201 15.05 -15.62 -3.31
N ALA A 202 14.31 -15.41 -2.24
CA ALA A 202 14.82 -15.34 -0.87
C ALA A 202 15.55 -16.61 -0.41
N GLU A 203 15.07 -17.81 -0.79
CA GLU A 203 15.69 -19.09 -0.41
C GLU A 203 16.89 -19.43 -1.30
N ARG A 204 16.81 -19.14 -2.62
CA ARG A 204 17.84 -19.52 -3.58
C ARG A 204 19.01 -18.56 -3.63
N ASN A 205 18.71 -17.25 -3.47
CA ASN A 205 19.69 -16.17 -3.56
C ASN A 205 19.46 -15.13 -2.46
N PRO A 206 19.57 -15.49 -1.17
CA PRO A 206 19.23 -14.62 -0.04
C PRO A 206 20.00 -13.30 -0.03
N GLU A 207 21.29 -13.32 -0.40
CA GLU A 207 22.14 -12.12 -0.44
C GLU A 207 21.68 -11.16 -1.56
N GLN A 208 21.26 -11.69 -2.72
CA GLN A 208 20.74 -10.88 -3.82
C GLN A 208 19.38 -10.31 -3.47
N TYR A 209 18.49 -11.08 -2.85
CA TYR A 209 17.21 -10.58 -2.33
C TYR A 209 17.42 -9.40 -1.39
N ALA A 210 18.27 -9.55 -0.38
CA ALA A 210 18.56 -8.48 0.58
C ALA A 210 19.19 -7.25 -0.09
N GLY A 211 20.10 -7.44 -1.05
CA GLY A 211 20.73 -6.33 -1.77
C GLY A 211 19.79 -5.59 -2.72
N LEU A 212 18.83 -6.29 -3.35
CA LEU A 212 17.77 -5.67 -4.16
C LEU A 212 16.84 -4.84 -3.26
N PHE A 213 16.43 -5.39 -2.11
CA PHE A 213 15.62 -4.65 -1.14
C PHE A 213 16.34 -3.39 -0.64
N ALA A 214 17.62 -3.50 -0.30
CA ALA A 214 18.45 -2.37 0.13
C ALA A 214 18.53 -1.28 -0.96
N ALA A 215 18.67 -1.66 -2.23
CA ALA A 215 18.67 -0.71 -3.35
C ALA A 215 17.35 0.05 -3.47
N GLY A 216 16.21 -0.66 -3.28
CA GLY A 216 14.88 -0.04 -3.24
C GLY A 216 14.70 0.91 -2.06
N TYR A 217 15.14 0.50 -0.87
CA TYR A 217 15.12 1.35 0.33
C TYR A 217 15.90 2.64 0.11
N ASP A 218 17.14 2.55 -0.36
CA ASP A 218 18.00 3.70 -0.59
C ASP A 218 17.44 4.62 -1.68
N ALA A 219 16.86 4.07 -2.74
CA ALA A 219 16.17 4.82 -3.78
C ALA A 219 14.97 5.60 -3.21
N CYS A 220 14.14 5.00 -2.37
CA CYS A 220 13.03 5.67 -1.69
C CYS A 220 13.53 6.85 -0.85
N LYS A 221 14.53 6.61 -0.01
CA LYS A 221 15.10 7.63 0.89
C LYS A 221 15.82 8.76 0.15
N SER A 222 16.32 8.49 -1.05
CA SER A 222 16.97 9.54 -1.88
C SER A 222 15.97 10.59 -2.36
N VAL A 223 14.71 10.21 -2.59
CA VAL A 223 13.64 11.13 -3.06
C VAL A 223 12.83 11.67 -1.89
N PHE A 224 12.41 10.79 -0.99
CA PHE A 224 11.60 11.11 0.18
C PHE A 224 12.25 10.60 1.48
N PRO A 225 13.23 11.33 2.04
CA PRO A 225 13.95 10.88 3.22
C PRO A 225 13.06 10.67 4.46
N GLU A 226 11.94 11.39 4.55
CA GLU A 226 11.01 11.32 5.69
C GLU A 226 9.91 10.25 5.53
N SER A 227 9.71 9.70 4.32
CA SER A 227 8.72 8.64 4.12
C SER A 227 9.15 7.36 4.83
N ILE A 228 8.18 6.63 5.35
CA ILE A 228 8.37 5.35 6.01
C ILE A 228 8.47 4.26 4.94
N VAL A 229 9.62 3.60 4.84
CA VAL A 229 9.84 2.51 3.87
C VAL A 229 9.49 1.17 4.51
N MET A 230 8.64 0.41 3.83
CA MET A 230 8.06 -0.84 4.35
C MET A 230 8.57 -2.05 3.60
N VAL A 231 8.79 -3.14 4.35
CA VAL A 231 8.83 -4.51 3.82
C VAL A 231 7.43 -5.11 3.97
N HIS A 232 6.96 -5.86 2.98
CA HIS A 232 5.63 -6.46 2.99
C HIS A 232 5.69 -7.96 2.78
N LEU A 233 5.11 -8.70 3.71
CA LEU A 233 4.94 -10.16 3.65
C LEU A 233 3.46 -10.51 3.81
N ASP A 234 3.06 -11.60 3.16
CA ASP A 234 1.74 -12.21 3.35
C ASP A 234 1.69 -13.12 4.58
N ASN A 235 0.54 -13.79 4.79
CA ASN A 235 0.34 -14.70 5.93
C ASN A 235 0.78 -14.11 7.28
N GLY A 236 0.24 -12.93 7.64
CA GLY A 236 0.58 -12.23 8.88
C GLY A 236 0.48 -13.08 10.16
N PHE A 237 -0.23 -14.20 10.11
CA PHE A 237 -0.36 -15.18 11.19
C PHE A 237 0.83 -16.16 11.32
N ASP A 238 1.75 -16.18 10.34
CA ASP A 238 2.87 -17.16 10.30
C ASP A 238 4.15 -16.55 10.85
N GLN A 239 4.33 -16.65 12.17
CA GLN A 239 5.50 -16.11 12.87
C GLN A 239 6.83 -16.68 12.34
N GLU A 240 6.87 -17.97 11.97
CA GLU A 240 8.11 -18.62 11.50
C GLU A 240 8.52 -18.05 10.14
N LEU A 241 7.56 -17.81 9.25
CA LEU A 241 7.79 -17.15 7.96
C LEU A 241 8.42 -15.76 8.15
N TYR A 242 7.84 -14.95 9.05
CA TYR A 242 8.36 -13.60 9.34
C TYR A 242 9.75 -13.63 9.94
N ASP A 243 9.98 -14.50 10.90
CA ASP A 243 11.28 -14.68 11.54
C ASP A 243 12.38 -15.08 10.55
N TRP A 244 12.04 -15.97 9.63
CA TRP A 244 12.95 -16.43 8.59
C TRP A 244 13.22 -15.33 7.55
N ASN A 245 12.18 -14.78 6.92
CA ASN A 245 12.35 -13.84 5.81
C ASN A 245 13.02 -12.54 6.26
N LEU A 246 12.51 -11.92 7.33
CA LEU A 246 13.12 -10.70 7.88
C LEU A 246 14.54 -10.95 8.41
N GLY A 247 14.80 -12.16 8.92
CA GLY A 247 16.14 -12.60 9.30
C GLY A 247 17.10 -12.67 8.12
N VAL A 248 16.64 -13.14 6.95
CA VAL A 248 17.41 -13.14 5.68
C VAL A 248 17.77 -11.71 5.28
N LEU A 249 16.78 -10.82 5.25
CA LEU A 249 16.99 -9.40 4.91
C LEU A 249 17.99 -8.74 5.86
N GLN A 250 17.81 -8.93 7.17
CA GLN A 250 18.69 -8.35 8.19
C GLN A 250 20.12 -8.86 8.07
N ALA A 251 20.29 -10.17 7.86
CA ALA A 251 21.62 -10.79 7.68
C ALA A 251 22.34 -10.27 6.44
N GLY A 252 21.60 -9.95 5.37
CA GLY A 252 22.13 -9.33 4.14
C GLY A 252 22.31 -7.80 4.24
N GLY A 253 22.06 -7.19 5.41
CA GLY A 253 22.27 -5.75 5.66
C GLY A 253 21.15 -4.86 5.14
N ALA A 254 20.00 -5.41 4.75
CA ALA A 254 18.83 -4.63 4.38
C ALA A 254 18.22 -3.91 5.60
N ARG A 255 17.56 -2.78 5.34
CA ARG A 255 16.91 -1.94 6.36
C ARG A 255 15.49 -1.63 5.91
N TRP A 256 14.61 -1.50 6.86
CA TRP A 256 13.23 -1.04 6.69
C TRP A 256 12.82 -0.22 7.92
N ASP A 257 11.79 0.61 7.76
CA ASP A 257 11.28 1.45 8.85
C ASP A 257 10.03 0.83 9.50
N MET A 258 9.27 0.00 8.74
CA MET A 258 8.03 -0.62 9.19
C MET A 258 7.81 -1.96 8.48
N ILE A 259 7.06 -2.87 9.11
CA ILE A 259 6.66 -4.16 8.53
C ILE A 259 5.19 -4.08 8.11
N GLY A 260 4.92 -4.39 6.84
CA GLY A 260 3.58 -4.62 6.30
C GLY A 260 3.21 -6.09 6.34
N MET A 261 1.94 -6.38 6.67
CA MET A 261 1.38 -7.73 6.71
C MET A 261 0.11 -7.83 5.89
N SER A 262 -0.08 -8.93 5.15
CA SER A 262 -1.40 -9.33 4.67
C SER A 262 -2.05 -10.28 5.66
N LEU A 263 -3.34 -10.07 5.92
CA LEU A 263 -4.17 -10.93 6.76
C LEU A 263 -5.47 -11.28 6.06
N TYR A 264 -5.53 -12.47 5.49
CA TYR A 264 -6.71 -13.00 4.82
C TYR A 264 -7.15 -14.31 5.47
N PRO A 265 -8.06 -14.29 6.45
CA PRO A 265 -8.57 -15.52 7.08
C PRO A 265 -9.16 -16.48 6.05
N TYR A 266 -9.89 -15.97 5.05
CA TYR A 266 -10.43 -16.79 3.98
C TYR A 266 -9.35 -17.59 3.22
N TRP A 267 -8.31 -16.92 2.74
CA TRP A 267 -7.24 -17.59 1.98
C TRP A 267 -6.40 -18.52 2.85
N ALA A 268 -6.26 -18.22 4.14
CA ALA A 268 -5.59 -19.09 5.08
C ALA A 268 -6.31 -20.44 5.24
N MET A 269 -7.65 -20.41 5.28
CA MET A 269 -8.48 -21.62 5.35
C MET A 269 -8.56 -22.34 3.99
N ASP A 270 -8.81 -21.60 2.90
CA ASP A 270 -8.94 -22.16 1.54
C ASP A 270 -7.63 -22.83 1.08
N GLY A 271 -6.49 -22.26 1.45
CA GLY A 271 -5.15 -22.84 1.20
C GLY A 271 -4.73 -23.94 2.16
N GLY A 272 -5.55 -24.26 3.16
CA GLY A 272 -5.26 -25.32 4.14
C GLY A 272 -4.17 -24.96 5.15
N PHE A 273 -3.83 -23.67 5.31
CA PHE A 273 -2.85 -23.21 6.30
C PHE A 273 -3.45 -23.08 7.70
N ARG A 274 -4.76 -22.84 7.79
CA ARG A 274 -5.51 -22.64 9.04
C ARG A 274 -6.86 -23.32 8.97
N ASP A 275 -7.38 -23.69 10.15
CA ASP A 275 -8.66 -24.36 10.28
C ASP A 275 -9.83 -23.38 10.45
N ASP A 276 -9.57 -22.18 10.98
CA ASP A 276 -10.57 -21.18 11.27
C ASP A 276 -10.03 -19.74 11.25
N ALA A 277 -10.96 -18.77 11.08
CA ALA A 277 -10.64 -17.35 11.04
C ALA A 277 -10.25 -16.79 12.41
N GLU A 278 -10.81 -17.31 13.49
CA GLU A 278 -10.60 -16.81 14.86
C GLU A 278 -9.15 -16.98 15.30
N THR A 279 -8.61 -18.18 15.14
CA THR A 279 -7.19 -18.44 15.44
C THR A 279 -6.25 -17.73 14.47
N THR A 280 -6.63 -17.62 13.19
CA THR A 280 -5.86 -16.86 12.19
C THR A 280 -5.67 -15.40 12.60
N ILE A 281 -6.74 -14.72 13.02
CA ILE A 281 -6.68 -13.34 13.51
C ILE A 281 -5.85 -13.26 14.80
N THR A 282 -6.11 -14.14 15.77
CA THR A 282 -5.38 -14.19 17.05
C THR A 282 -3.87 -14.32 16.83
N ASP A 283 -3.46 -15.24 15.96
CA ASP A 283 -2.04 -15.49 15.67
C ASP A 283 -1.40 -14.29 14.94
N CYS A 284 -2.14 -13.62 14.06
CA CYS A 284 -1.63 -12.40 13.42
C CYS A 284 -1.40 -11.28 14.44
N ILE A 285 -2.34 -11.03 15.35
CA ILE A 285 -2.18 -10.04 16.42
C ILE A 285 -1.01 -10.37 17.34
N ALA A 286 -0.81 -11.66 17.65
CA ALA A 286 0.36 -12.12 18.41
C ALA A 286 1.66 -11.89 17.64
N ASN A 287 1.66 -12.18 16.33
CA ASN A 287 2.83 -11.99 15.47
C ASN A 287 3.21 -10.52 15.32
N ILE A 288 2.25 -9.59 15.25
CA ILE A 288 2.52 -8.15 15.25
C ILE A 288 3.38 -7.75 16.45
N ARG A 289 3.04 -8.22 17.66
CA ARG A 289 3.83 -7.96 18.86
C ARG A 289 5.22 -8.56 18.77
N HIS A 290 5.27 -9.83 18.36
CA HIS A 290 6.52 -10.59 18.24
C HIS A 290 7.52 -9.92 17.28
N VAL A 291 7.12 -9.64 16.05
CA VAL A 291 8.05 -9.06 15.06
C VAL A 291 8.41 -7.62 15.40
N SER A 292 7.48 -6.84 15.97
CA SER A 292 7.76 -5.48 16.41
C SER A 292 8.81 -5.45 17.54
N GLU A 293 8.73 -6.37 18.49
CA GLU A 293 9.73 -6.51 19.56
C GLU A 293 11.06 -6.98 19.00
N LYS A 294 11.04 -8.04 18.14
CA LYS A 294 12.23 -8.67 17.60
C LYS A 294 13.03 -7.77 16.67
N PHE A 295 12.36 -7.03 15.80
CA PHE A 295 13.00 -6.19 14.78
C PHE A 295 13.01 -4.69 15.13
N GLY A 296 12.36 -4.29 16.24
CA GLY A 296 12.44 -2.94 16.79
C GLY A 296 11.69 -1.86 15.98
N CYS A 297 10.67 -2.24 15.19
CA CYS A 297 9.89 -1.32 14.38
C CYS A 297 8.38 -1.54 14.54
N ASP A 298 7.59 -0.58 14.09
CA ASP A 298 6.13 -0.70 14.06
C ASP A 298 5.66 -1.58 12.90
N VAL A 299 4.40 -2.01 12.97
CA VAL A 299 3.77 -2.93 12.01
C VAL A 299 2.47 -2.31 11.49
N MET A 300 2.05 -2.71 10.31
CA MET A 300 0.76 -2.32 9.73
C MET A 300 0.15 -3.51 8.99
N ILE A 301 -1.13 -3.78 9.17
CA ILE A 301 -1.86 -4.68 8.28
C ILE A 301 -2.18 -3.87 7.03
N VAL A 302 -1.47 -4.14 5.93
CA VAL A 302 -1.56 -3.37 4.69
C VAL A 302 -2.52 -3.99 3.68
N GLU A 303 -2.94 -5.23 3.93
CA GLU A 303 -3.98 -5.92 3.17
C GLU A 303 -4.82 -6.80 4.08
N THR A 304 -6.13 -6.72 3.91
CA THR A 304 -7.11 -7.69 4.44
C THR A 304 -8.34 -7.71 3.53
N GLY A 305 -9.20 -8.70 3.67
CA GLY A 305 -10.44 -8.81 2.93
C GLY A 305 -11.28 -9.97 3.45
N PHE A 306 -12.60 -9.86 3.32
CA PHE A 306 -13.56 -10.83 3.83
C PHE A 306 -14.57 -11.20 2.76
N LEU A 307 -15.12 -12.42 2.84
CA LEU A 307 -16.03 -12.95 1.82
C LEU A 307 -17.27 -12.07 1.67
N VAL A 308 -17.61 -11.77 0.41
CA VAL A 308 -18.85 -11.10 0.04
C VAL A 308 -19.78 -12.10 -0.64
N ASP A 309 -20.96 -12.27 -0.07
CA ASP A 309 -22.08 -12.95 -0.70
C ASP A 309 -23.34 -12.09 -0.48
N GLU A 310 -23.76 -11.36 -1.53
CA GLU A 310 -24.92 -10.48 -1.47
C GLU A 310 -26.23 -11.23 -1.22
N SER A 311 -26.26 -12.53 -1.47
CA SER A 311 -27.44 -13.38 -1.23
C SER A 311 -27.55 -13.88 0.21
N ASP A 312 -26.46 -13.75 1.00
CA ASP A 312 -26.40 -14.20 2.39
C ASP A 312 -25.98 -13.07 3.34
N PRO A 313 -26.93 -12.39 3.99
CA PRO A 313 -26.62 -11.32 4.95
C PRO A 313 -25.77 -11.78 6.15
N GLU A 314 -25.79 -13.07 6.52
CA GLU A 314 -24.98 -13.58 7.63
C GLU A 314 -23.49 -13.61 7.26
N VAL A 315 -23.16 -13.91 6.00
CA VAL A 315 -21.80 -13.86 5.48
C VAL A 315 -21.25 -12.42 5.51
N LEU A 316 -22.06 -11.45 5.09
CA LEU A 316 -21.66 -10.04 5.14
C LEU A 316 -21.47 -9.55 6.58
N GLU A 317 -22.35 -9.94 7.49
CA GLU A 317 -22.26 -9.56 8.90
C GLU A 317 -21.07 -10.25 9.59
N GLU A 318 -20.74 -11.49 9.21
CA GLU A 318 -19.52 -12.14 9.68
C GLU A 318 -18.27 -11.41 9.21
N GLY A 319 -18.21 -10.99 7.95
CA GLY A 319 -17.13 -10.15 7.41
C GLY A 319 -16.97 -8.86 8.20
N ARG A 320 -18.09 -8.18 8.53
CA ARG A 320 -18.09 -6.97 9.38
C ARG A 320 -17.50 -7.26 10.76
N ARG A 321 -17.96 -8.31 11.44
CA ARG A 321 -17.47 -8.69 12.77
C ARG A 321 -15.97 -8.99 12.77
N GLN A 322 -15.51 -9.75 11.77
CA GLN A 322 -14.08 -10.09 11.63
C GLN A 322 -13.23 -8.84 11.39
N LEU A 323 -13.65 -7.94 10.49
CA LEU A 323 -12.94 -6.69 10.24
C LEU A 323 -12.92 -5.79 11.49
N ALA A 324 -14.05 -5.62 12.16
CA ALA A 324 -14.15 -4.87 13.41
C ALA A 324 -13.21 -5.45 14.49
N ARG A 325 -13.15 -6.78 14.60
CA ARG A 325 -12.23 -7.48 15.51
C ARG A 325 -10.77 -7.18 15.16
N VAL A 326 -10.39 -7.29 13.86
CA VAL A 326 -9.02 -7.00 13.41
C VAL A 326 -8.63 -5.57 13.78
N ILE A 327 -9.49 -4.59 13.52
CA ILE A 327 -9.23 -3.18 13.87
C ILE A 327 -9.09 -3.02 15.38
N ARG A 328 -10.07 -3.49 16.16
CA ARG A 328 -10.10 -3.37 17.62
C ARG A 328 -8.89 -4.02 18.30
N GLU A 329 -8.54 -5.25 17.92
CA GLU A 329 -7.41 -5.95 18.52
C GLU A 329 -6.06 -5.35 18.06
N SER A 330 -5.96 -4.87 16.82
CA SER A 330 -4.80 -4.12 16.35
C SER A 330 -4.54 -2.86 17.19
N ILE A 331 -5.58 -2.16 17.62
CA ILE A 331 -5.47 -0.98 18.48
C ILE A 331 -5.14 -1.38 19.92
N ASN A 332 -5.90 -2.33 20.49
CA ASN A 332 -5.91 -2.57 21.94
C ASN A 332 -4.88 -3.61 22.39
N GLU A 333 -4.57 -4.60 21.54
CA GLU A 333 -3.80 -5.78 21.95
C GLU A 333 -2.33 -5.75 21.49
N THR A 334 -1.94 -4.75 20.67
CA THR A 334 -0.57 -4.69 20.14
C THR A 334 0.35 -3.74 20.90
N GLY A 335 -0.13 -3.10 21.96
CA GLY A 335 0.64 -2.11 22.73
C GLY A 335 1.01 -0.87 21.90
N GLY A 336 0.17 -0.50 20.93
CA GLY A 336 0.39 0.62 20.01
C GLY A 336 1.42 0.34 18.91
N ARG A 337 1.80 -0.92 18.70
CA ARG A 337 2.75 -1.32 17.68
C ARG A 337 2.11 -1.49 16.30
N CYS A 338 0.84 -1.87 16.22
CA CYS A 338 0.10 -1.80 14.97
C CYS A 338 -0.31 -0.35 14.70
N LYS A 339 -0.01 0.15 13.50
CA LYS A 339 -0.29 1.54 13.11
C LYS A 339 -1.47 1.71 12.19
N GLY A 340 -2.06 0.64 11.71
CA GLY A 340 -3.23 0.73 10.85
C GLY A 340 -3.67 -0.61 10.25
N VAL A 341 -4.87 -0.57 9.67
CA VAL A 341 -5.47 -1.66 8.91
C VAL A 341 -5.97 -1.13 7.58
N PHE A 342 -5.56 -1.76 6.48
CA PHE A 342 -5.97 -1.44 5.12
C PHE A 342 -6.75 -2.61 4.53
N TYR A 343 -7.93 -2.31 4.00
CA TYR A 343 -8.71 -3.26 3.21
C TYR A 343 -8.20 -3.27 1.77
N TRP A 344 -8.04 -4.45 1.17
CA TRP A 344 -7.57 -4.55 -0.21
C TRP A 344 -8.74 -4.58 -1.19
N GLU A 345 -8.77 -3.59 -2.09
CA GLU A 345 -9.76 -3.40 -3.15
C GLU A 345 -11.21 -3.59 -2.65
N PRO A 346 -11.65 -2.84 -1.60
CA PRO A 346 -13.00 -3.01 -1.08
C PRO A 346 -14.07 -2.68 -2.11
N GLU A 347 -13.79 -1.76 -3.03
CA GLU A 347 -14.70 -1.26 -4.06
C GLU A 347 -14.94 -2.22 -5.22
N CYS A 348 -14.15 -3.30 -5.33
CA CYS A 348 -14.29 -4.25 -6.43
C CYS A 348 -15.63 -5.00 -6.38
N LYS A 349 -16.11 -5.38 -7.57
CA LYS A 349 -17.32 -6.20 -7.70
C LYS A 349 -17.07 -7.61 -7.17
N PRO A 350 -18.04 -8.25 -6.51
CA PRO A 350 -17.93 -9.66 -6.12
C PRO A 350 -17.61 -10.61 -7.28
N SER A 351 -18.12 -10.32 -8.48
CA SER A 351 -17.78 -11.07 -9.71
C SER A 351 -16.32 -10.90 -10.16
N GLN A 352 -15.66 -9.82 -9.75
CA GLN A 352 -14.24 -9.55 -10.04
C GLN A 352 -13.33 -10.14 -8.95
N TYR A 353 -13.68 -9.92 -7.68
CA TYR A 353 -12.93 -10.41 -6.53
C TYR A 353 -13.85 -10.62 -5.32
N LYS A 354 -13.93 -11.85 -4.86
CA LYS A 354 -14.90 -12.27 -3.83
C LYS A 354 -14.64 -11.75 -2.41
N LEU A 355 -13.45 -11.16 -2.14
CA LEU A 355 -13.11 -10.62 -0.83
C LEU A 355 -13.12 -9.08 -0.80
N GLY A 356 -13.88 -8.45 -1.70
CA GLY A 356 -14.17 -7.02 -1.64
C GLY A 356 -15.09 -6.67 -0.47
N ALA A 357 -15.74 -5.51 -0.54
CA ALA A 357 -16.70 -5.07 0.46
C ALA A 357 -17.86 -4.27 -0.14
N PHE A 358 -18.01 -4.30 -1.45
CA PHE A 358 -19.07 -3.62 -2.19
C PHE A 358 -19.95 -4.63 -2.91
N THR A 359 -21.15 -4.19 -3.27
CA THR A 359 -22.09 -4.95 -4.10
C THR A 359 -21.68 -4.90 -5.57
N GLU A 360 -22.28 -5.77 -6.39
CA GLU A 360 -22.08 -5.76 -7.84
C GLU A 360 -22.44 -4.40 -8.47
N ASP A 361 -23.38 -3.67 -7.88
CA ASP A 361 -23.84 -2.36 -8.34
C ASP A 361 -23.01 -1.18 -7.79
N GLY A 362 -21.95 -1.43 -7.01
CA GLY A 362 -21.03 -0.41 -6.52
C GLY A 362 -21.47 0.31 -5.24
N CYS A 363 -22.30 -0.34 -4.42
CA CYS A 363 -22.68 0.16 -3.09
C CYS A 363 -21.85 -0.52 -1.99
N PRO A 364 -21.42 0.19 -0.93
CA PRO A 364 -20.73 -0.44 0.18
C PRO A 364 -21.68 -1.38 0.94
N THR A 365 -21.21 -2.60 1.24
CA THR A 365 -21.91 -3.54 2.11
C THR A 365 -21.73 -3.18 3.58
N VAL A 366 -22.40 -3.91 4.49
CA VAL A 366 -22.23 -3.72 5.95
C VAL A 366 -20.82 -3.99 6.43
N ILE A 367 -19.97 -4.71 5.66
CA ILE A 367 -18.58 -4.94 6.01
C ILE A 367 -17.85 -3.60 6.23
N MET A 368 -18.14 -2.60 5.39
CA MET A 368 -17.52 -1.27 5.49
C MET A 368 -17.93 -0.48 6.74
N ASP A 369 -19.02 -0.88 7.42
CA ASP A 369 -19.42 -0.22 8.67
C ASP A 369 -18.41 -0.43 9.80
N ALA A 370 -17.61 -1.49 9.73
CA ALA A 370 -16.54 -1.76 10.67
C ALA A 370 -15.50 -0.63 10.77
N PHE A 371 -15.34 0.21 9.74
CA PHE A 371 -14.43 1.36 9.80
C PHE A 371 -14.93 2.52 10.66
N SER A 372 -16.23 2.60 10.90
CA SER A 372 -16.84 3.60 11.78
C SER A 372 -17.33 3.03 13.11
N ASP A 373 -17.53 1.71 13.19
CA ASP A 373 -18.15 1.01 14.34
C ASP A 373 -17.40 -0.29 14.69
N TRP A 374 -16.13 -0.16 15.02
CA TRP A 374 -15.27 -1.29 15.41
C TRP A 374 -15.19 -1.52 16.93
N SER A 375 -15.81 -0.63 17.73
CA SER A 375 -15.72 -0.66 19.20
C SER A 375 -16.70 -1.63 19.85
N GLU A 376 -17.70 -2.16 19.11
CA GLU A 376 -18.72 -3.07 19.60
C GLU A 376 -18.32 -4.55 19.57
#